data_1d9ed238d1f89cfc30162d506321fa43
#
_entry.id   1d9ed238d1f89cfc30162d506321fa43
#
_cell.length_a   1.000
_cell.length_b   1.000
_cell.length_c   1.000
_cell.angle_alpha   90.00
_cell.angle_beta   90.00
_cell.angle_gamma   90.00
#
_symmetry.space_group_name_H-M   'P 1'
#
loop_
_entity.id
_entity.type
_entity.pdbx_description
1 polymer ?
#
loop_
_entity_poly.entity_id
_entity_poly.type
_entity_poly.pdbx_seq_one_letter_code
_entity_poly.pdbx_strand_id
1 'polypeptide(L)'
;MSKVTSKSNDFLFSAKSNTSAKIYSILLELVNEDREDLAKEVKKVDYLLEYTSTCIKLKDFKEAKVSIKNVEDRIKRLEKEKVDVEYLKYLYEGIKKKIK
;
A
#
# COMPACT_ATOMS: atom_id res chain seq x y z
N MET A 1 -15.04 19.76 10.07
CA MET A 1 -13.72 20.30 10.41
C MET A 1 -12.65 19.28 10.04
N SER A 2 -11.58 19.74 9.42
CA SER A 2 -10.50 18.87 9.01
C SER A 2 -9.69 18.38 10.21
N LYS A 3 -9.37 17.11 10.22
CA LYS A 3 -8.51 16.52 11.25
C LYS A 3 -7.04 16.44 10.80
N VAL A 4 -6.75 16.97 9.61
CA VAL A 4 -5.42 16.90 9.03
C VAL A 4 -4.51 17.92 9.74
N THR A 5 -3.42 17.41 10.31
CA THR A 5 -2.41 18.24 10.95
C THR A 5 -1.33 18.60 9.92
N SER A 6 -0.40 19.49 10.29
CA SER A 6 0.73 19.81 9.42
C SER A 6 1.51 18.55 9.01
N LYS A 7 1.71 17.64 9.95
CA LYS A 7 2.40 16.39 9.70
C LYS A 7 1.62 15.50 8.72
N SER A 8 0.30 15.44 8.89
CA SER A 8 -0.56 14.68 7.98
C SER A 8 -0.58 15.31 6.59
N ASN A 9 -0.55 16.64 6.52
CA ASN A 9 -0.48 17.36 5.24
C ASN A 9 0.81 17.01 4.50
N ASP A 10 1.95 16.94 5.20
CA ASP A 10 3.22 16.58 4.58
C ASP A 10 3.18 15.16 4.06
N PHE A 11 2.61 14.24 4.84
CA PHE A 11 2.45 12.86 4.43
C PHE A 11 1.59 12.75 3.16
N LEU A 12 0.43 13.42 3.14
CA LEU A 12 -0.48 13.37 2.00
C LEU A 12 0.13 14.04 0.77
N PHE A 13 0.83 15.14 0.95
CA PHE A 13 1.48 15.82 -0.16
C PHE A 13 2.52 14.91 -0.83
N SER A 14 3.35 14.25 -0.03
CA SER A 14 4.34 13.33 -0.53
C SER A 14 3.68 12.12 -1.23
N ALA A 15 2.63 11.57 -0.62
CA ALA A 15 1.92 10.43 -1.16
C ALA A 15 1.26 10.75 -2.51
N LYS A 16 0.74 11.98 -2.66
CA LYS A 16 0.10 12.40 -3.90
C LYS A 16 1.05 12.30 -5.10
N SER A 17 2.33 12.58 -4.87
CA SER A 17 3.34 12.51 -5.93
C SER A 17 3.83 11.07 -6.19
N ASN A 18 3.69 10.19 -5.21
CA ASN A 18 4.32 8.86 -5.23
C ASN A 18 3.35 7.69 -5.32
N THR A 19 2.05 7.94 -5.33
CA THR A 19 1.06 6.87 -5.39
C THR A 19 0.05 7.15 -6.50
N SER A 20 -0.69 6.11 -6.92
CA SER A 20 -1.77 6.27 -7.87
C SER A 20 -2.93 7.04 -7.23
N ALA A 21 -3.80 7.59 -8.07
CA ALA A 21 -4.98 8.31 -7.58
C ALA A 21 -5.85 7.44 -6.68
N LYS A 22 -5.96 6.15 -7.00
CA LYS A 22 -6.79 5.21 -6.23
C LYS A 22 -6.18 4.94 -4.86
N ILE A 23 -4.87 4.75 -4.79
CA ILE A 23 -4.16 4.58 -3.51
C ILE A 23 -4.26 5.85 -2.69
N TYR A 24 -4.03 7.01 -3.32
CA TYR A 24 -4.11 8.29 -2.62
C TYR A 24 -5.50 8.50 -1.99
N SER A 25 -6.54 8.11 -2.72
CA SER A 25 -7.93 8.21 -2.21
C SER A 25 -8.10 7.40 -0.91
N ILE A 26 -7.53 6.19 -0.87
CA ILE A 26 -7.58 5.35 0.33
C ILE A 26 -6.83 6.02 1.47
N LEU A 27 -5.65 6.57 1.20
CA LEU A 27 -4.85 7.26 2.21
C LEU A 27 -5.59 8.45 2.78
N LEU A 28 -6.20 9.25 1.91
CA LEU A 28 -6.94 10.43 2.32
C LEU A 28 -8.10 10.06 3.24
N GLU A 29 -8.85 9.02 2.89
CA GLU A 29 -9.96 8.55 3.71
C GLU A 29 -9.49 8.13 5.10
N LEU A 30 -8.40 7.38 5.18
CA LEU A 30 -7.87 6.93 6.47
C LEU A 30 -7.36 8.09 7.32
N VAL A 31 -6.70 9.06 6.71
CA VAL A 31 -6.25 10.25 7.44
C VAL A 31 -7.45 11.04 7.98
N ASN A 32 -8.51 11.16 7.18
CA ASN A 32 -9.72 11.85 7.61
C ASN A 32 -10.45 11.12 8.74
N GLU A 33 -10.25 9.80 8.85
CA GLU A 33 -10.79 8.99 9.95
C GLU A 33 -9.87 8.96 11.16
N ASP A 34 -8.83 9.80 11.15
CA ASP A 34 -7.85 9.87 12.23
C ASP A 34 -7.01 8.58 12.36
N ARG A 35 -6.85 7.85 11.26
CA ARG A 35 -6.09 6.61 11.23
C ARG A 35 -4.88 6.75 10.31
N GLU A 36 -4.04 7.74 10.61
CA GLU A 36 -2.80 7.94 9.84
C GLU A 36 -1.88 6.71 9.94
N ASP A 37 -1.94 5.99 11.06
CA ASP A 37 -1.19 4.74 11.23
C ASP A 37 -1.53 3.73 10.12
N LEU A 38 -2.83 3.57 9.82
CA LEU A 38 -3.27 2.67 8.78
C LEU A 38 -2.94 3.22 7.39
N ALA A 39 -3.00 4.54 7.22
CA ALA A 39 -2.63 5.16 5.96
C ALA A 39 -1.16 4.88 5.63
N LYS A 40 -0.28 4.97 6.62
CA LYS A 40 1.13 4.65 6.43
C LYS A 40 1.34 3.18 6.09
N GLU A 41 0.54 2.29 6.67
CA GLU A 41 0.59 0.87 6.35
C GLU A 41 0.17 0.62 4.90
N VAL A 42 -0.89 1.27 4.43
CA VAL A 42 -1.34 1.16 3.03
C VAL A 42 -0.24 1.64 2.09
N LYS A 43 0.39 2.76 2.42
CA LYS A 43 1.48 3.29 1.60
C LYS A 43 2.66 2.31 1.54
N LYS A 44 2.95 1.65 2.65
CA LYS A 44 4.01 0.64 2.69
C LYS A 44 3.67 -0.55 1.80
N VAL A 45 2.41 -0.99 1.80
CA VAL A 45 1.96 -2.06 0.92
C VAL A 45 2.14 -1.65 -0.55
N ASP A 46 1.76 -0.42 -0.89
CA ASP A 46 1.93 0.07 -2.25
C ASP A 46 3.40 0.07 -2.67
N TYR A 47 4.28 0.53 -1.79
CA TYR A 47 5.72 0.51 -2.04
C TYR A 47 6.22 -0.92 -2.26
N LEU A 48 5.79 -1.87 -1.42
CA LEU A 48 6.23 -3.26 -1.53
C LEU A 48 5.72 -3.93 -2.79
N LEU A 49 4.52 -3.58 -3.24
CA LEU A 49 4.00 -4.09 -4.51
C LEU A 49 4.86 -3.61 -5.67
N GLU A 50 5.25 -2.35 -5.64
CA GLU A 50 6.12 -1.78 -6.66
C GLU A 50 7.51 -2.42 -6.62
N TYR A 51 8.05 -2.62 -5.42
CA TYR A 51 9.33 -3.29 -5.23
C TYR A 51 9.29 -4.73 -5.77
N THR A 52 8.22 -5.47 -5.47
CA THR A 52 8.05 -6.82 -5.96
C THR A 52 8.02 -6.84 -7.48
N SER A 53 7.31 -5.90 -8.08
CA SER A 53 7.25 -5.76 -9.54
C SER A 53 8.64 -5.55 -10.14
N THR A 54 9.45 -4.71 -9.48
CA THR A 54 10.83 -4.47 -9.90
C THR A 54 11.67 -5.75 -9.80
N CYS A 55 11.52 -6.51 -8.72
CA CYS A 55 12.23 -7.79 -8.57
C CYS A 55 11.87 -8.75 -9.70
N ILE A 56 10.60 -8.79 -10.09
CA ILE A 56 10.16 -9.64 -11.20
C ILE A 56 10.81 -9.21 -12.50
N LYS A 57 10.87 -7.90 -12.76
CA LYS A 57 11.51 -7.36 -13.96
C LYS A 57 12.99 -7.74 -14.03
N LEU A 58 13.66 -7.79 -12.88
CA LEU A 58 15.06 -8.16 -12.77
C LEU A 58 15.24 -9.67 -12.69
N LYS A 59 14.16 -10.43 -12.74
CA LYS A 59 14.16 -11.89 -12.64
C LYS A 59 14.69 -12.39 -11.30
N ASP A 60 14.60 -11.56 -10.27
CA ASP A 60 14.94 -11.94 -8.90
C ASP A 60 13.69 -12.50 -8.22
N PHE A 61 13.33 -13.71 -8.62
CA PHE A 61 12.08 -14.34 -8.14
C PHE A 61 12.16 -14.75 -6.67
N LYS A 62 13.36 -15.00 -6.18
CA LYS A 62 13.54 -15.33 -4.77
C LYS A 62 13.13 -14.14 -3.89
N GLU A 63 13.64 -12.97 -4.21
CA GLU A 63 13.30 -11.75 -3.47
C GLU A 63 11.84 -11.37 -3.70
N ALA A 64 11.33 -11.57 -4.91
CA ALA A 64 9.93 -11.30 -5.21
C ALA A 64 9.00 -12.13 -4.31
N LYS A 65 9.33 -13.39 -4.08
CA LYS A 65 8.53 -14.25 -3.19
C LYS A 65 8.54 -13.77 -1.76
N VAL A 66 9.68 -13.30 -1.26
CA VAL A 66 9.80 -12.76 0.09
C VAL A 66 8.95 -11.48 0.20
N SER A 67 9.07 -10.60 -0.77
CA SER A 67 8.35 -9.32 -0.76
C SER A 67 6.84 -9.52 -0.85
N ILE A 68 6.38 -10.41 -1.74
CA ILE A 68 4.94 -10.61 -1.91
C ILE A 68 4.31 -11.27 -0.66
N LYS A 69 5.06 -12.09 0.05
CA LYS A 69 4.60 -12.65 1.32
C LYS A 69 4.42 -11.55 2.36
N ASN A 70 5.34 -10.59 2.39
CA ASN A 70 5.25 -9.44 3.27
C ASN A 70 3.99 -8.62 2.95
N VAL A 71 3.70 -8.42 1.65
CA VAL A 71 2.48 -7.74 1.21
C VAL A 71 1.25 -8.47 1.72
N GLU A 72 1.21 -9.78 1.55
CA GLU A 72 0.08 -10.59 1.99
C GLU A 72 -0.20 -10.40 3.49
N ASP A 73 0.84 -10.48 4.30
CA ASP A 73 0.70 -10.35 5.75
C ASP A 73 0.19 -8.96 6.14
N ARG A 74 0.65 -7.93 5.46
CA ARG A 74 0.20 -6.56 5.73
C ARG A 74 -1.24 -6.33 5.30
N ILE A 75 -1.65 -6.88 4.16
CA ILE A 75 -3.05 -6.80 3.73
C ILE A 75 -3.97 -7.49 4.74
N LYS A 76 -3.58 -8.64 5.25
CA LYS A 76 -4.37 -9.34 6.27
C LYS A 76 -4.52 -8.50 7.53
N ARG A 77 -3.48 -7.79 7.92
CA ARG A 77 -3.52 -6.90 9.08
C ARG A 77 -4.49 -5.74 8.84
N LEU A 78 -4.45 -5.16 7.64
CA LEU A 78 -5.37 -4.09 7.28
C LEU A 78 -6.82 -4.58 7.28
N GLU A 79 -7.08 -5.79 6.82
CA GLU A 79 -8.42 -6.38 6.86
C GLU A 79 -8.94 -6.51 8.29
N LYS A 80 -8.08 -6.87 9.22
CA LYS A 80 -8.45 -6.97 10.63
C LYS A 80 -8.87 -5.62 11.20
N GLU A 81 -8.30 -4.54 10.68
CA GLU A 81 -8.65 -3.18 11.07
C GLU A 81 -9.81 -2.62 10.24
N LYS A 82 -10.45 -3.48 9.46
CA LYS A 82 -11.63 -3.14 8.64
C LYS A 82 -11.36 -2.09 7.56
N VAL A 83 -10.12 -2.03 7.09
CA VAL A 83 -9.77 -1.18 5.94
C VAL A 83 -10.25 -1.88 4.67
N ASP A 84 -10.77 -1.10 3.73
CA ASP A 84 -11.15 -1.65 2.42
C ASP A 84 -9.86 -1.94 1.63
N VAL A 85 -9.55 -3.22 1.47
CA VAL A 85 -8.33 -3.68 0.81
C VAL A 85 -8.58 -4.27 -0.57
N GLU A 86 -9.78 -4.09 -1.12
CA GLU A 86 -10.14 -4.68 -2.42
C GLU A 86 -9.14 -4.33 -3.52
N TYR A 87 -8.78 -3.05 -3.64
CA TYR A 87 -7.83 -2.62 -4.65
C TYR A 87 -6.43 -3.19 -4.40
N LEU A 88 -6.01 -3.23 -3.13
CA LEU A 88 -4.71 -3.79 -2.78
C LEU A 88 -4.65 -5.28 -3.11
N LYS A 89 -5.73 -6.00 -2.84
CA LYS A 89 -5.82 -7.42 -3.19
C LYS A 89 -5.75 -7.62 -4.70
N TYR A 90 -6.41 -6.76 -5.43
CA TYR A 90 -6.38 -6.83 -6.89
C TYR A 90 -4.95 -6.70 -7.42
N LEU A 91 -4.21 -5.72 -6.91
CA LEU A 91 -2.81 -5.52 -7.29
C LEU A 91 -1.94 -6.70 -6.85
N TYR A 92 -2.15 -7.17 -5.64
CA TYR A 92 -1.42 -8.30 -5.08
C TYR A 92 -1.59 -9.56 -5.95
N GLU A 93 -2.82 -9.90 -6.30
CA GLU A 93 -3.11 -11.07 -7.12
C GLU A 93 -2.46 -10.96 -8.50
N GLY A 94 -2.55 -9.78 -9.10
CA GLY A 94 -1.96 -9.55 -10.42
C GLY A 94 -0.44 -9.72 -10.42
N ILE A 95 0.23 -9.24 -9.38
CA ILE A 95 1.68 -9.32 -9.28
C ILE A 95 2.11 -10.73 -8.91
N LYS A 96 1.39 -11.37 -7.98
CA LYS A 96 1.69 -12.73 -7.54
C LYS A 96 1.71 -13.71 -8.71
N LYS A 97 0.80 -13.56 -9.66
CA LYS A 97 0.73 -14.43 -10.84
C LYS A 97 1.97 -14.36 -11.71
N LYS A 98 2.74 -13.31 -11.62
CA LYS A 98 3.93 -13.10 -12.43
C LYS A 98 5.18 -13.70 -11.80
N ILE A 99 5.10 -14.16 -10.55
CA ILE A 99 6.23 -14.79 -9.86
C ILE A 99 6.32 -16.25 -10.29
N LYS A 100 7.51 -16.64 -10.74
CA LYS A 100 7.75 -18.02 -11.22
C LYS A 100 8.43 -18.88 -10.20
#